data_e27480f316bc2fd701c94aae923d051d
#
_entry.id   e27480f316bc2fd701c94aae923d051d
#
_cell.length_a   1.000
_cell.length_b   1.000
_cell.length_c   1.000
_cell.angle_alpha   90.00
_cell.angle_beta   90.00
_cell.angle_gamma   90.00
#
_symmetry.space_group_name_H-M   'P 1'
#
loop_
_entity.id
_entity.type
_entity.pdbx_description
1 polymer ?
#
loop_
_entity_poly.entity_id
_entity_poly.type
_entity_poly.pdbx_seq_one_letter_code
_entity_poly.pdbx_strand_id
1 'polypeptide(L)'
;MTRFGRLRLIIFWAWIFCWAIAIIPAERALATDVVLKDGRTLHGKLGEITGVADIPQPFDPDGAGPAPTILLMDDDLSRTFVSKRLIKEVRQDEAGQGEEKFTLHQRAMRNGQIIRSVGPAMRLQPFDEFGRRIFTMYTVKGPVDIIQGITELTPHWAKVEGITHVWDMRIATSSIPRDVLQKILMKQINAKDVENYKKIARFYLQAERYAEARQALDDLLQAFPDRKDLKEQLAPSIRAIKQLSAQQLLTELKLRRDAGQHGLVWDGLKKFPSDEVGGEILQGASDMLQEYETKAARCVKTLDKFDALLPKISDAFQREQLRKIRDEMAAELSFNTIDRMAAFLQNADDAQMPVQQKLALAVSGWFLGSDSAIDQLPVALSIY
;
A
#
# COMPACT_ATOMS: atom_id res chain seq x y z
N MET A 1 4.33 40.44 -45.10
CA MET A 1 3.17 40.05 -44.29
C MET A 1 2.82 38.62 -44.65
N THR A 2 2.90 37.56 -43.94
CA THR A 2 3.38 37.20 -42.62
C THR A 2 3.12 35.68 -42.46
N ARG A 3 4.17 34.87 -42.68
CA ARG A 3 4.11 33.41 -42.51
C ARG A 3 3.96 32.98 -41.04
N PHE A 4 4.07 33.91 -40.09
CA PHE A 4 4.02 33.63 -38.64
C PHE A 4 2.60 33.53 -38.03
N GLY A 5 1.58 34.05 -38.74
CA GLY A 5 0.21 34.04 -38.22
C GLY A 5 -0.50 32.68 -38.31
N ARG A 6 -0.15 31.83 -39.27
CA ARG A 6 -0.83 30.54 -39.49
C ARG A 6 -0.33 29.43 -38.55
N LEU A 7 0.89 29.52 -38.05
CA LEU A 7 1.48 28.52 -37.15
C LEU A 7 0.89 28.62 -35.72
N ARG A 8 0.58 29.84 -35.28
CA ARG A 8 -0.06 30.05 -33.95
C ARG A 8 -1.48 29.56 -33.88
N LEU A 9 -2.24 29.63 -34.98
CA LEU A 9 -3.62 29.16 -35.03
C LEU A 9 -3.71 27.64 -35.01
N ILE A 10 -2.76 26.93 -35.65
CA ILE A 10 -2.73 25.45 -35.66
C ILE A 10 -2.33 24.90 -34.28
N ILE A 11 -1.41 25.54 -33.56
CA ILE A 11 -1.01 25.13 -32.21
C ILE A 11 -2.15 25.36 -31.20
N PHE A 12 -2.92 26.44 -31.36
CA PHE A 12 -4.06 26.71 -30.47
C PHE A 12 -5.21 25.71 -30.66
N TRP A 13 -5.49 25.27 -31.91
CA TRP A 13 -6.48 24.23 -32.19
C TRP A 13 -6.02 22.82 -31.76
N ALA A 14 -4.72 22.53 -31.83
CA ALA A 14 -4.16 21.27 -31.33
C ALA A 14 -4.26 21.16 -29.80
N TRP A 15 -4.12 22.26 -29.06
CA TRP A 15 -4.29 22.29 -27.60
C TRP A 15 -5.76 22.13 -27.18
N ILE A 16 -6.72 22.68 -27.92
CA ILE A 16 -8.16 22.51 -27.65
C ILE A 16 -8.59 21.06 -27.95
N PHE A 17 -8.02 20.43 -28.98
CA PHE A 17 -8.34 19.03 -29.32
C PHE A 17 -7.75 18.01 -28.34
N CYS A 18 -6.60 18.29 -27.71
CA CYS A 18 -6.03 17.45 -26.65
C CYS A 18 -6.82 17.53 -25.33
N TRP A 19 -7.54 18.61 -25.05
CA TRP A 19 -8.38 18.74 -23.85
C TRP A 19 -9.77 18.12 -24.02
N ALA A 20 -10.22 17.87 -25.24
CA ALA A 20 -11.54 17.29 -25.52
C ALA A 20 -11.55 15.74 -25.43
N ILE A 21 -10.41 15.06 -25.29
CA ILE A 21 -10.32 13.58 -25.23
C ILE A 21 -10.31 13.05 -23.76
N ALA A 22 -10.31 13.91 -22.75
CA ALA A 22 -10.13 13.51 -21.36
C ALA A 22 -11.41 13.49 -20.50
N ILE A 23 -12.60 13.52 -21.09
CA ILE A 23 -13.84 13.33 -20.33
C ILE A 23 -14.65 12.23 -21.01
N ILE A 24 -14.14 10.99 -20.93
CA ILE A 24 -15.03 9.84 -20.92
C ILE A 24 -15.52 9.77 -19.48
N PRO A 25 -16.81 10.01 -19.18
CA PRO A 25 -17.34 9.70 -17.87
C PRO A 25 -17.15 8.19 -17.70
N ALA A 26 -16.26 7.78 -16.79
CA ALA A 26 -16.29 6.43 -16.29
C ALA A 26 -17.73 6.27 -15.73
N GLU A 27 -18.58 5.54 -16.44
CA GLU A 27 -19.89 5.16 -15.92
C GLU A 27 -19.64 4.41 -14.63
N ARG A 28 -19.90 5.09 -13.51
CA ARG A 28 -19.76 4.53 -12.18
C ARG A 28 -20.87 3.49 -12.05
N ALA A 29 -20.51 2.23 -12.14
CA ALA A 29 -21.41 1.15 -11.81
C ALA A 29 -21.87 1.37 -10.36
N LEU A 30 -23.15 1.70 -10.18
CA LEU A 30 -23.75 1.88 -8.86
C LEU A 30 -23.80 0.53 -8.16
N ALA A 31 -23.42 0.51 -6.90
CA ALA A 31 -23.63 -0.69 -6.08
C ALA A 31 -25.13 -0.91 -5.93
N THR A 32 -25.54 -2.16 -6.08
CA THR A 32 -26.93 -2.54 -6.11
C THR A 32 -27.17 -3.71 -5.17
N ASP A 33 -28.22 -3.61 -4.36
CA ASP A 33 -28.70 -4.70 -3.52
C ASP A 33 -29.79 -5.46 -4.24
N VAL A 34 -29.58 -6.74 -4.51
CA VAL A 34 -30.59 -7.62 -5.12
C VAL A 34 -31.16 -8.53 -4.04
N VAL A 35 -32.43 -8.31 -3.68
CA VAL A 35 -33.17 -9.15 -2.76
C VAL A 35 -33.81 -10.31 -3.53
N LEU A 36 -33.46 -11.54 -3.17
CA LEU A 36 -34.03 -12.74 -3.76
C LEU A 36 -35.36 -13.14 -3.10
N LYS A 37 -36.17 -13.94 -3.77
CA LYS A 37 -37.45 -14.44 -3.23
C LYS A 37 -37.29 -15.39 -2.04
N ASP A 38 -36.12 -15.99 -1.87
CA ASP A 38 -35.75 -16.82 -0.72
C ASP A 38 -35.27 -16.01 0.50
N GLY A 39 -35.26 -14.66 0.38
CA GLY A 39 -34.85 -13.73 1.45
C GLY A 39 -33.38 -13.41 1.47
N ARG A 40 -32.54 -14.04 0.66
CA ARG A 40 -31.11 -13.67 0.54
C ARG A 40 -30.98 -12.33 -0.14
N THR A 41 -30.03 -11.52 0.32
CA THR A 41 -29.63 -10.26 -0.32
C THR A 41 -28.23 -10.43 -0.90
N LEU A 42 -28.06 -10.13 -2.18
CA LEU A 42 -26.78 -10.11 -2.85
C LEU A 42 -26.37 -8.65 -3.05
N HIS A 43 -25.14 -8.34 -2.67
CA HIS A 43 -24.55 -6.99 -2.77
C HIS A 43 -23.52 -6.99 -3.90
N GLY A 44 -23.45 -5.91 -4.68
CA GLY A 44 -22.43 -5.78 -5.72
C GLY A 44 -22.85 -4.94 -6.90
N LYS A 45 -22.09 -5.02 -7.98
CA LYS A 45 -22.38 -4.36 -9.26
C LYS A 45 -23.26 -5.26 -10.09
N LEU A 46 -24.42 -4.73 -10.50
CA LEU A 46 -25.35 -5.45 -11.37
C LEU A 46 -24.98 -5.20 -12.82
N GLY A 47 -24.73 -6.26 -13.58
CA GLY A 47 -24.46 -6.20 -15.01
C GLY A 47 -25.34 -7.15 -15.81
N GLU A 48 -25.47 -6.87 -17.11
CA GLU A 48 -26.14 -7.74 -18.07
C GLU A 48 -25.15 -8.66 -18.76
N ILE A 49 -25.59 -9.88 -19.08
CA ILE A 49 -24.80 -10.77 -19.94
C ILE A 49 -25.23 -10.50 -21.38
N THR A 50 -24.43 -9.72 -22.08
CA THR A 50 -24.64 -9.39 -23.52
C THR A 50 -23.87 -10.31 -24.47
N GLY A 51 -23.56 -11.54 -24.03
CA GLY A 51 -22.80 -12.52 -24.80
C GLY A 51 -21.60 -13.09 -24.06
N VAL A 52 -20.63 -13.66 -24.77
CA VAL A 52 -19.39 -14.25 -24.25
C VAL A 52 -18.33 -13.15 -23.93
N ALA A 53 -18.73 -11.91 -23.71
CA ALA A 53 -17.78 -10.83 -23.39
C ALA A 53 -17.28 -10.93 -21.96
N ASP A 54 -15.97 -10.75 -21.76
CA ASP A 54 -15.32 -10.82 -20.43
C ASP A 54 -15.69 -9.65 -19.49
N ILE A 55 -16.30 -8.58 -20.04
CA ILE A 55 -16.67 -7.38 -19.27
C ILE A 55 -18.20 -7.25 -19.25
N PRO A 56 -18.86 -7.34 -18.09
CA PRO A 56 -20.30 -7.11 -18.00
C PRO A 56 -20.64 -5.66 -18.32
N GLN A 57 -21.66 -5.46 -19.16
CA GLN A 57 -22.19 -4.13 -19.43
C GLN A 57 -23.05 -3.67 -18.23
N PRO A 58 -23.09 -2.36 -17.90
CA PRO A 58 -24.00 -1.84 -16.88
C PRO A 58 -25.47 -2.18 -17.22
N PHE A 59 -26.25 -2.50 -16.18
CA PHE A 59 -27.68 -2.75 -16.34
C PHE A 59 -28.39 -1.43 -16.69
N ASP A 60 -29.02 -1.41 -17.85
CA ASP A 60 -29.89 -0.30 -18.28
C ASP A 60 -31.36 -0.71 -18.09
N PRO A 61 -32.08 -0.14 -17.09
CA PRO A 61 -33.48 -0.47 -16.85
C PRO A 61 -34.41 -0.02 -17.97
N ASP A 62 -34.02 0.99 -18.76
CA ASP A 62 -34.82 1.61 -19.83
C ASP A 62 -34.39 1.14 -21.24
N GLY A 63 -33.45 0.22 -21.33
CA GLY A 63 -32.92 -0.32 -22.58
C GLY A 63 -33.99 -0.98 -23.47
N ALA A 64 -34.05 -0.61 -24.72
CA ALA A 64 -35.05 -1.09 -25.71
C ALA A 64 -34.81 -2.55 -26.19
N GLY A 65 -33.92 -3.30 -25.57
CA GLY A 65 -33.58 -4.70 -25.90
C GLY A 65 -34.46 -5.73 -25.21
N PRO A 66 -34.45 -7.01 -25.66
CA PRO A 66 -35.12 -8.09 -24.94
C PRO A 66 -34.53 -8.21 -23.52
N ALA A 67 -35.39 -8.11 -22.50
CA ALA A 67 -34.97 -8.13 -21.10
C ALA A 67 -34.13 -9.38 -20.79
N PRO A 68 -32.91 -9.26 -20.27
CA PRO A 68 -32.06 -10.40 -19.98
C PRO A 68 -32.72 -11.32 -18.95
N THR A 69 -32.64 -12.62 -19.21
CA THR A 69 -33.20 -13.63 -18.30
C THR A 69 -32.28 -13.93 -17.12
N ILE A 70 -30.99 -13.66 -17.27
CA ILE A 70 -29.96 -13.89 -16.28
C ILE A 70 -29.19 -12.58 -16.09
N LEU A 71 -29.07 -12.17 -14.85
CA LEU A 71 -28.28 -11.02 -14.43
C LEU A 71 -26.98 -11.50 -13.78
N LEU A 72 -25.91 -10.76 -13.96
CA LEU A 72 -24.64 -10.98 -13.31
C LEU A 72 -24.49 -10.03 -12.14
N MET A 73 -24.25 -10.59 -10.96
CA MET A 73 -23.87 -9.84 -9.77
C MET A 73 -22.38 -10.03 -9.53
N ASP A 74 -21.62 -8.94 -9.58
CA ASP A 74 -20.18 -8.90 -9.28
C ASP A 74 -19.99 -8.18 -7.93
N ASP A 75 -19.53 -8.90 -6.92
CA ASP A 75 -19.33 -8.39 -5.56
C ASP A 75 -17.84 -8.08 -5.25
N ASP A 76 -17.01 -7.88 -6.29
CA ASP A 76 -15.56 -7.70 -6.24
C ASP A 76 -14.78 -8.93 -5.69
N LEU A 77 -15.46 -9.92 -5.14
CA LEU A 77 -14.88 -11.18 -4.64
C LEU A 77 -15.33 -12.38 -5.47
N SER A 78 -16.57 -12.36 -5.94
CA SER A 78 -17.15 -13.44 -6.72
C SER A 78 -18.17 -12.92 -7.72
N ARG A 79 -18.39 -13.70 -8.78
CA ARG A 79 -19.43 -13.44 -9.79
C ARG A 79 -20.55 -14.45 -9.64
N THR A 80 -21.75 -13.95 -9.37
CA THR A 80 -22.95 -14.76 -9.18
C THR A 80 -23.94 -14.51 -10.30
N PHE A 81 -24.36 -15.58 -10.97
CA PHE A 81 -25.42 -15.52 -12.00
C PHE A 81 -26.77 -15.70 -11.35
N VAL A 82 -27.63 -14.72 -11.52
CA VAL A 82 -28.96 -14.69 -10.89
C VAL A 82 -30.04 -14.69 -11.95
N SER A 83 -30.96 -15.67 -11.90
CA SER A 83 -32.14 -15.64 -12.76
C SER A 83 -33.06 -14.50 -12.33
N LYS A 84 -33.50 -13.67 -13.28
CA LYS A 84 -34.44 -12.57 -13.02
C LYS A 84 -35.74 -13.04 -12.34
N ARG A 85 -36.13 -14.31 -12.56
CA ARG A 85 -37.31 -14.91 -11.92
C ARG A 85 -37.17 -15.09 -10.41
N LEU A 86 -35.92 -15.17 -9.89
CA LEU A 86 -35.64 -15.34 -8.46
C LEU A 86 -35.52 -13.99 -7.74
N ILE A 87 -35.48 -12.91 -8.45
CA ILE A 87 -35.35 -11.56 -7.90
C ILE A 87 -36.71 -11.10 -7.39
N LYS A 88 -36.75 -10.61 -6.15
CA LYS A 88 -37.91 -9.99 -5.53
C LYS A 88 -37.87 -8.48 -5.71
N GLU A 89 -36.73 -7.88 -5.48
CA GLU A 89 -36.53 -6.44 -5.47
C GLU A 89 -35.07 -6.10 -5.81
N VAL A 90 -34.86 -5.01 -6.55
CA VAL A 90 -33.53 -4.44 -6.81
C VAL A 90 -33.54 -3.06 -6.16
N ARG A 91 -32.63 -2.84 -5.22
CA ARG A 91 -32.44 -1.57 -4.52
C ARG A 91 -31.15 -0.95 -5.01
N GLN A 92 -31.26 0.17 -5.69
CA GLN A 92 -30.07 0.96 -6.04
C GLN A 92 -29.70 1.82 -4.85
N ASP A 93 -28.46 1.74 -4.41
CA ASP A 93 -27.93 2.59 -3.34
C ASP A 93 -27.52 3.94 -3.96
N GLU A 94 -28.44 4.92 -3.95
CA GLU A 94 -28.20 6.29 -4.46
C GLU A 94 -27.12 7.04 -3.67
N ALA A 95 -26.84 6.60 -2.45
CA ALA A 95 -25.90 7.26 -1.52
C ALA A 95 -24.51 6.66 -1.51
N GLY A 96 -24.33 5.45 -2.06
CA GLY A 96 -23.10 4.68 -1.89
C GLY A 96 -22.29 4.59 -3.18
N GLN A 97 -21.09 5.07 -3.13
CA GLN A 97 -20.06 4.87 -4.16
C GLN A 97 -19.56 3.39 -4.19
N GLY A 98 -20.35 2.43 -3.75
CA GLY A 98 -19.92 1.03 -3.58
C GLY A 98 -18.93 0.81 -2.42
N GLU A 99 -18.76 1.80 -1.55
CA GLU A 99 -17.87 1.70 -0.39
C GLU A 99 -18.57 0.99 0.76
N GLU A 100 -17.90 -0.02 1.33
CA GLU A 100 -18.45 -0.77 2.47
C GLU A 100 -18.54 0.13 3.71
N LYS A 101 -19.69 0.09 4.37
CA LYS A 101 -19.97 0.88 5.56
C LYS A 101 -20.52 0.04 6.68
N PHE A 102 -19.99 0.25 7.89
CA PHE A 102 -20.52 -0.31 9.14
C PHE A 102 -21.06 0.83 10.02
N THR A 103 -22.29 0.67 10.51
CA THR A 103 -22.91 1.60 11.46
C THR A 103 -22.91 0.97 12.83
N LEU A 104 -22.24 1.61 13.80
CA LEU A 104 -22.15 1.14 15.17
C LEU A 104 -23.11 1.93 16.05
N HIS A 105 -24.03 1.26 16.68
CA HIS A 105 -24.99 1.90 17.60
C HIS A 105 -24.32 2.21 18.95
N GLN A 106 -24.09 3.49 19.23
CA GLN A 106 -23.57 3.96 20.49
C GLN A 106 -24.70 4.58 21.34
N ARG A 107 -24.88 4.07 22.55
CA ARG A 107 -25.83 4.67 23.50
C ARG A 107 -25.22 5.97 24.04
N ALA A 108 -25.67 7.10 23.56
CA ALA A 108 -25.24 8.41 24.05
C ALA A 108 -25.75 8.66 25.49
N MET A 109 -24.85 9.11 26.36
CA MET A 109 -25.14 9.55 27.73
C MET A 109 -24.63 10.99 27.89
N ARG A 110 -25.12 11.89 27.03
CA ARG A 110 -24.61 13.26 26.93
C ARG A 110 -25.05 14.07 28.16
N ASN A 111 -24.07 14.74 28.78
CA ASN A 111 -24.29 15.65 29.91
C ASN A 111 -24.62 17.09 29.47
N GLY A 112 -24.86 17.33 28.18
CA GLY A 112 -25.16 18.65 27.61
C GLY A 112 -23.93 19.56 27.40
N GLN A 113 -22.75 19.15 27.82
CA GLN A 113 -21.53 19.94 27.59
C GLN A 113 -21.03 19.75 26.17
N ILE A 114 -20.69 20.87 25.52
CA ILE A 114 -20.22 20.93 24.14
C ILE A 114 -18.72 21.18 24.12
N ILE A 115 -17.98 20.33 23.40
CA ILE A 115 -16.56 20.56 23.14
C ILE A 115 -16.42 21.43 21.89
N ARG A 116 -16.00 22.67 22.07
CA ARG A 116 -15.85 23.66 20.97
C ARG A 116 -14.44 23.70 20.40
N SER A 117 -13.45 23.37 21.20
CA SER A 117 -12.04 23.31 20.77
C SER A 117 -11.33 22.18 21.48
N VAL A 118 -10.39 21.57 20.80
CA VAL A 118 -9.56 20.48 21.33
C VAL A 118 -8.17 21.04 21.58
N GLY A 119 -7.78 21.04 22.87
CA GLY A 119 -6.40 21.28 23.27
C GLY A 119 -5.53 20.04 23.04
N PRO A 120 -4.24 20.08 23.43
CA PRO A 120 -3.39 18.90 23.33
C PRO A 120 -4.01 17.74 24.12
N ALA A 121 -4.11 16.57 23.45
CA ALA A 121 -4.55 15.35 24.10
C ALA A 121 -3.50 14.92 25.11
N MET A 122 -3.94 14.75 26.39
CA MET A 122 -3.06 14.23 27.41
C MET A 122 -2.90 12.75 27.39
N ARG A 123 -4.03 12.08 27.24
CA ARG A 123 -4.10 10.62 27.23
C ARG A 123 -5.17 10.19 26.25
N LEU A 124 -4.75 9.34 25.32
CA LEU A 124 -5.63 8.71 24.36
C LEU A 124 -5.55 7.20 24.58
N GLN A 125 -6.65 6.60 25.03
CA GLN A 125 -6.74 5.15 25.12
C GLN A 125 -7.07 4.53 23.75
N PRO A 126 -6.61 3.31 23.44
CA PRO A 126 -7.07 2.59 22.26
C PRO A 126 -8.58 2.33 22.33
N PHE A 127 -9.22 2.13 21.18
CA PHE A 127 -10.60 1.69 21.14
C PHE A 127 -10.74 0.27 21.68
N ASP A 128 -11.85 0.01 22.37
CA ASP A 128 -12.26 -1.33 22.75
C ASP A 128 -12.97 -2.06 21.58
N GLU A 129 -13.42 -3.29 21.82
CA GLU A 129 -14.13 -4.11 20.84
C GLU A 129 -15.49 -3.57 20.41
N PHE A 130 -16.04 -2.60 21.15
CA PHE A 130 -17.29 -1.89 20.83
C PHE A 130 -17.04 -0.56 20.12
N GLY A 131 -15.77 -0.24 19.80
CA GLY A 131 -15.36 1.01 19.18
C GLY A 131 -15.42 2.19 20.13
N ARG A 132 -15.27 2.00 21.45
CA ARG A 132 -15.27 3.05 22.47
C ARG A 132 -13.86 3.29 22.99
N ARG A 133 -13.57 4.55 23.36
CA ARG A 133 -12.31 4.92 24.02
C ARG A 133 -12.49 6.08 24.97
N ILE A 134 -11.55 6.26 25.87
CA ILE A 134 -11.45 7.45 26.71
C ILE A 134 -10.43 8.40 26.12
N PHE A 135 -10.85 9.65 25.94
CA PHE A 135 -10.02 10.78 25.50
C PHE A 135 -9.94 11.78 26.65
N THR A 136 -8.77 11.90 27.26
CA THR A 136 -8.53 12.87 28.33
C THR A 136 -7.91 14.13 27.76
N MET A 137 -8.53 15.28 27.98
CA MET A 137 -8.01 16.58 27.59
C MET A 137 -7.87 17.53 28.79
N TYR A 138 -6.92 18.44 28.74
CA TYR A 138 -6.81 19.49 29.72
C TYR A 138 -7.76 20.65 29.41
N THR A 139 -8.45 21.10 30.44
CA THR A 139 -9.22 22.34 30.42
C THR A 139 -8.70 23.29 31.50
N VAL A 140 -9.16 24.56 31.47
CA VAL A 140 -8.82 25.55 32.50
C VAL A 140 -9.24 25.06 33.92
N LYS A 141 -10.22 24.14 33.98
CA LYS A 141 -10.72 23.58 35.25
C LYS A 141 -10.09 22.23 35.61
N GLY A 142 -9.07 21.78 34.85
CA GLY A 142 -8.40 20.51 35.06
C GLY A 142 -8.66 19.50 33.94
N PRO A 143 -8.16 18.26 34.09
CA PRO A 143 -8.37 17.19 33.13
C PRO A 143 -9.85 16.77 33.07
N VAL A 144 -10.33 16.52 31.82
CA VAL A 144 -11.70 16.05 31.57
C VAL A 144 -11.61 14.80 30.72
N ASP A 145 -12.28 13.74 31.19
CA ASP A 145 -12.39 12.50 30.46
C ASP A 145 -13.66 12.51 29.59
N ILE A 146 -13.47 12.30 28.29
CA ILE A 146 -14.53 12.21 27.30
C ILE A 146 -14.58 10.79 26.79
N ILE A 147 -15.70 10.13 26.98
CA ILE A 147 -15.94 8.83 26.35
C ILE A 147 -16.38 9.10 24.90
N GLN A 148 -15.63 8.53 23.97
CA GLN A 148 -15.89 8.57 22.53
C GLN A 148 -16.32 7.19 22.01
N GLY A 149 -17.13 7.17 20.97
CA GLY A 149 -17.52 5.95 20.27
C GLY A 149 -17.51 6.13 18.76
N ILE A 150 -17.06 5.11 18.04
CA ILE A 150 -17.19 5.04 16.59
C ILE A 150 -18.67 4.81 16.29
N THR A 151 -19.26 5.67 15.44
CA THR A 151 -20.66 5.53 14.98
C THR A 151 -20.76 5.10 13.54
N GLU A 152 -19.78 5.48 12.71
CA GLU A 152 -19.66 5.05 11.32
C GLU A 152 -18.23 4.62 11.04
N LEU A 153 -18.07 3.52 10.31
CA LEU A 153 -16.77 2.99 9.93
C LEU A 153 -16.79 2.66 8.45
N THR A 154 -15.94 3.35 7.67
CA THR A 154 -15.68 3.10 6.26
C THR A 154 -14.24 2.63 6.05
N PRO A 155 -13.82 2.13 4.89
CA PRO A 155 -12.46 1.74 4.61
C PRO A 155 -11.43 2.86 4.84
N HIS A 156 -11.80 4.10 4.60
CA HIS A 156 -10.88 5.24 4.64
C HIS A 156 -10.99 6.08 5.92
N TRP A 157 -12.19 6.22 6.48
CA TRP A 157 -12.41 7.05 7.67
C TRP A 157 -13.42 6.42 8.63
N ALA A 158 -13.30 6.81 9.89
CA ALA A 158 -14.25 6.48 10.94
C ALA A 158 -14.79 7.77 11.57
N LYS A 159 -16.12 7.86 11.72
CA LYS A 159 -16.78 8.93 12.47
C LYS A 159 -16.80 8.54 13.94
N VAL A 160 -16.26 9.41 14.78
CA VAL A 160 -16.17 9.23 16.22
C VAL A 160 -16.98 10.31 16.89
N GLU A 161 -17.98 9.92 17.66
CA GLU A 161 -18.85 10.84 18.41
C GLU A 161 -18.61 10.74 19.91
N GLY A 162 -18.78 11.86 20.59
CA GLY A 162 -18.78 11.90 22.06
C GLY A 162 -20.00 11.21 22.64
N ILE A 163 -19.78 10.23 23.51
CA ILE A 163 -20.85 9.54 24.25
C ILE A 163 -21.30 10.39 25.45
N THR A 164 -20.33 10.99 26.17
CA THR A 164 -20.58 11.80 27.36
C THR A 164 -20.74 13.29 27.07
N HIS A 165 -20.13 13.78 26.01
CA HIS A 165 -20.11 15.19 25.60
C HIS A 165 -20.59 15.33 24.16
N VAL A 166 -21.08 16.50 23.79
CA VAL A 166 -21.43 16.81 22.39
C VAL A 166 -20.15 17.15 21.64
N TRP A 167 -19.67 16.19 20.86
CA TRP A 167 -18.47 16.32 20.04
C TRP A 167 -18.49 15.25 18.94
N ASP A 168 -18.05 15.60 17.74
CA ASP A 168 -17.79 14.67 16.66
C ASP A 168 -16.47 14.96 15.97
N MET A 169 -15.86 13.94 15.42
CA MET A 169 -14.65 14.03 14.62
C MET A 169 -14.57 12.87 13.64
N ARG A 170 -13.76 13.04 12.60
CA ARG A 170 -13.37 11.95 11.70
C ARG A 170 -11.90 11.64 11.90
N ILE A 171 -11.59 10.36 11.90
CA ILE A 171 -10.22 9.84 11.94
C ILE A 171 -10.00 8.91 10.76
N ALA A 172 -8.75 8.79 10.30
CA ALA A 172 -8.40 7.80 9.30
C ALA A 172 -8.57 6.39 9.87
N THR A 173 -9.22 5.48 9.14
CA THR A 173 -9.37 4.08 9.56
C THR A 173 -8.03 3.38 9.73
N SER A 174 -7.02 3.81 8.95
CA SER A 174 -5.63 3.35 9.07
C SER A 174 -4.98 3.66 10.43
N SER A 175 -5.50 4.65 11.18
CA SER A 175 -5.02 4.99 12.52
C SER A 175 -5.51 4.03 13.62
N ILE A 176 -6.47 3.16 13.30
CA ILE A 176 -7.00 2.15 14.23
C ILE A 176 -6.09 0.91 14.14
N PRO A 177 -5.54 0.42 15.28
CA PRO A 177 -4.72 -0.79 15.29
C PRO A 177 -5.46 -1.99 14.68
N ARG A 178 -4.71 -2.86 13.99
CA ARG A 178 -5.28 -3.98 13.22
C ARG A 178 -6.15 -4.91 14.04
N ASP A 179 -5.66 -5.33 15.19
CA ASP A 179 -6.34 -6.22 16.12
C ASP A 179 -7.62 -5.60 16.71
N VAL A 180 -7.60 -4.29 16.96
CA VAL A 180 -8.76 -3.53 17.45
C VAL A 180 -9.81 -3.42 16.34
N LEU A 181 -9.41 -3.04 15.13
CA LEU A 181 -10.32 -2.93 13.99
C LEU A 181 -11.01 -4.26 13.67
N GLN A 182 -10.25 -5.37 13.67
CA GLN A 182 -10.80 -6.69 13.45
C GLN A 182 -11.85 -7.06 14.51
N LYS A 183 -11.58 -6.81 15.80
CA LYS A 183 -12.54 -7.07 16.87
C LYS A 183 -13.82 -6.24 16.70
N ILE A 184 -13.68 -4.96 16.35
CA ILE A 184 -14.82 -4.08 16.09
C ILE A 184 -15.68 -4.63 14.94
N LEU A 185 -15.08 -4.95 13.79
CA LEU A 185 -15.78 -5.47 12.63
C LEU A 185 -16.49 -6.79 12.92
N MET A 186 -15.80 -7.72 13.59
CA MET A 186 -16.39 -9.02 13.97
C MET A 186 -17.58 -8.90 14.92
N LYS A 187 -17.63 -7.86 15.75
CA LYS A 187 -18.80 -7.58 16.62
C LYS A 187 -20.00 -7.04 15.85
N GLN A 188 -19.81 -6.47 14.66
CA GLN A 188 -20.88 -5.88 13.85
C GLN A 188 -21.56 -6.87 12.92
N ILE A 189 -21.01 -8.09 12.79
CA ILE A 189 -21.53 -9.08 11.87
C ILE A 189 -22.30 -10.20 12.56
N ASN A 190 -23.21 -10.82 11.81
CA ASN A 190 -23.78 -12.11 12.19
C ASN A 190 -22.84 -13.23 11.72
N ALA A 191 -22.22 -13.93 12.68
CA ALA A 191 -21.28 -15.02 12.39
C ALA A 191 -21.89 -16.23 11.64
N LYS A 192 -23.22 -16.27 11.47
CA LYS A 192 -23.93 -17.32 10.73
C LYS A 192 -24.22 -16.95 9.27
N ASP A 193 -23.80 -15.76 8.83
CA ASP A 193 -24.10 -15.25 7.50
C ASP A 193 -22.80 -15.06 6.70
N VAL A 194 -22.70 -15.77 5.59
CA VAL A 194 -21.57 -15.73 4.65
C VAL A 194 -21.36 -14.31 4.10
N GLU A 195 -22.44 -13.57 3.78
CA GLU A 195 -22.34 -12.24 3.21
C GLU A 195 -21.74 -11.22 4.19
N ASN A 196 -21.96 -11.40 5.48
CA ASN A 196 -21.36 -10.57 6.51
C ASN A 196 -19.81 -10.73 6.56
N TYR A 197 -19.30 -11.95 6.39
CA TYR A 197 -17.84 -12.16 6.29
C TYR A 197 -17.28 -11.58 4.99
N LYS A 198 -17.97 -11.77 3.85
CA LYS A 198 -17.60 -11.15 2.59
C LYS A 198 -17.56 -9.62 2.70
N LYS A 199 -18.52 -9.03 3.44
CA LYS A 199 -18.53 -7.59 3.72
C LYS A 199 -17.26 -7.11 4.42
N ILE A 200 -16.75 -7.85 5.40
CA ILE A 200 -15.48 -7.55 6.06
C ILE A 200 -14.30 -7.66 5.05
N ALA A 201 -14.30 -8.72 4.24
CA ALA A 201 -13.24 -8.89 3.25
C ALA A 201 -13.22 -7.74 2.22
N ARG A 202 -14.40 -7.32 1.70
CA ARG A 202 -14.51 -6.17 0.80
C ARG A 202 -14.09 -4.87 1.48
N PHE A 203 -14.47 -4.66 2.74
CA PHE A 203 -14.03 -3.52 3.52
C PHE A 203 -12.50 -3.41 3.57
N TYR A 204 -11.82 -4.52 3.87
CA TYR A 204 -10.36 -4.54 3.90
C TYR A 204 -9.74 -4.40 2.50
N LEU A 205 -10.37 -4.96 1.47
CA LEU A 205 -9.93 -4.82 0.08
C LEU A 205 -9.98 -3.36 -0.38
N GLN A 206 -11.10 -2.66 -0.09
CA GLN A 206 -11.28 -1.24 -0.38
C GLN A 206 -10.35 -0.33 0.44
N ALA A 207 -9.95 -0.78 1.63
CA ALA A 207 -8.94 -0.11 2.46
C ALA A 207 -7.49 -0.41 2.02
N GLU A 208 -7.28 -1.15 0.92
CA GLU A 208 -5.97 -1.64 0.45
C GLU A 208 -5.20 -2.46 1.49
N ARG A 209 -5.92 -3.07 2.44
CA ARG A 209 -5.38 -3.92 3.51
C ARG A 209 -5.48 -5.39 3.08
N TYR A 210 -4.71 -5.75 2.07
CA TYR A 210 -4.83 -7.04 1.39
C TYR A 210 -4.53 -8.25 2.29
N ALA A 211 -3.62 -8.12 3.25
CA ALA A 211 -3.33 -9.20 4.21
C ALA A 211 -4.55 -9.51 5.10
N GLU A 212 -5.22 -8.46 5.59
CA GLU A 212 -6.42 -8.57 6.41
C GLU A 212 -7.63 -9.01 5.57
N ALA A 213 -7.74 -8.55 4.32
CA ALA A 213 -8.76 -9.02 3.38
C ALA A 213 -8.67 -10.53 3.15
N ARG A 214 -7.45 -11.03 2.93
CA ARG A 214 -7.18 -12.46 2.81
C ARG A 214 -7.54 -13.21 4.09
N GLN A 215 -7.10 -12.72 5.25
CA GLN A 215 -7.43 -13.35 6.54
C GLN A 215 -8.94 -13.44 6.75
N ALA A 216 -9.70 -12.40 6.39
CA ALA A 216 -11.17 -12.42 6.49
C ALA A 216 -11.81 -13.49 5.58
N LEU A 217 -11.23 -13.76 4.40
CA LEU A 217 -11.69 -14.86 3.54
C LEU A 217 -11.28 -16.24 4.09
N ASP A 218 -10.09 -16.37 4.67
CA ASP A 218 -9.67 -17.61 5.34
C ASP A 218 -10.56 -17.90 6.57
N ASP A 219 -10.91 -16.87 7.36
CA ASP A 219 -11.83 -16.96 8.49
C ASP A 219 -13.25 -17.38 8.03
N LEU A 220 -13.72 -16.84 6.88
CA LEU A 220 -14.97 -17.26 6.26
C LEU A 220 -14.97 -18.75 5.92
N LEU A 221 -13.92 -19.24 5.26
CA LEU A 221 -13.82 -20.66 4.89
C LEU A 221 -13.74 -21.57 6.11
N GLN A 222 -13.13 -21.12 7.20
CA GLN A 222 -13.07 -21.85 8.46
C GLN A 222 -14.43 -21.86 9.19
N ALA A 223 -15.19 -20.76 9.11
CA ALA A 223 -16.51 -20.67 9.72
C ALA A 223 -17.57 -21.53 9.01
N PHE A 224 -17.37 -21.82 7.72
CA PHE A 224 -18.31 -22.59 6.89
C PHE A 224 -17.63 -23.78 6.18
N PRO A 225 -17.10 -24.77 6.90
CA PRO A 225 -16.31 -25.87 6.32
C PRO A 225 -17.14 -26.79 5.39
N ASP A 226 -18.45 -26.86 5.59
CA ASP A 226 -19.34 -27.67 4.78
C ASP A 226 -19.68 -27.08 3.41
N ARG A 227 -19.38 -25.82 3.21
CA ARG A 227 -19.65 -25.06 1.98
C ARG A 227 -18.46 -25.14 1.02
N LYS A 228 -18.28 -26.32 0.36
CA LYS A 228 -17.20 -26.54 -0.63
C LYS A 228 -17.28 -25.59 -1.83
N ASP A 229 -18.51 -25.21 -2.22
CA ASP A 229 -18.79 -24.24 -3.27
C ASP A 229 -18.14 -22.89 -3.01
N LEU A 230 -18.08 -22.41 -1.76
CA LEU A 230 -17.43 -21.15 -1.38
C LEU A 230 -15.93 -21.20 -1.67
N LYS A 231 -15.27 -22.31 -1.39
CA LYS A 231 -13.83 -22.45 -1.62
C LYS A 231 -13.50 -22.31 -3.13
N GLU A 232 -14.31 -22.94 -3.98
CA GLU A 232 -14.13 -22.83 -5.44
C GLU A 232 -14.43 -21.43 -5.95
N GLN A 233 -15.48 -20.78 -5.45
CA GLN A 233 -15.87 -19.42 -5.82
C GLN A 233 -14.84 -18.37 -5.41
N LEU A 234 -14.25 -18.50 -4.21
CA LEU A 234 -13.34 -17.51 -3.65
C LEU A 234 -11.87 -17.74 -4.03
N ALA A 235 -11.51 -18.92 -4.54
CA ALA A 235 -10.12 -19.22 -4.90
C ALA A 235 -9.50 -18.22 -5.91
N PRO A 236 -10.20 -17.75 -6.95
CA PRO A 236 -9.65 -16.72 -7.85
C PRO A 236 -9.39 -15.40 -7.11
N SER A 237 -10.30 -14.95 -6.24
CA SER A 237 -10.17 -13.71 -5.49
C SER A 237 -9.05 -13.77 -4.45
N ILE A 238 -8.89 -14.90 -3.77
CA ILE A 238 -7.77 -15.12 -2.85
C ILE A 238 -6.44 -15.00 -3.59
N ARG A 239 -6.33 -15.59 -4.79
CA ARG A 239 -5.14 -15.45 -5.63
C ARG A 239 -4.92 -14.00 -6.07
N ALA A 240 -5.97 -13.31 -6.51
CA ALA A 240 -5.87 -11.90 -6.91
C ALA A 240 -5.40 -11.01 -5.72
N ILE A 241 -5.92 -11.22 -4.52
CA ILE A 241 -5.51 -10.51 -3.30
C ILE A 241 -4.04 -10.79 -2.97
N LYS A 242 -3.57 -12.03 -3.14
CA LYS A 242 -2.13 -12.36 -2.97
C LYS A 242 -1.25 -11.57 -3.94
N GLN A 243 -1.67 -11.46 -5.21
CA GLN A 243 -0.95 -10.67 -6.22
C GLN A 243 -0.89 -9.20 -5.83
N LEU A 244 -2.03 -8.61 -5.44
CA LEU A 244 -2.10 -7.21 -5.01
C LEU A 244 -1.22 -6.94 -3.78
N SER A 245 -1.25 -7.84 -2.80
CA SER A 245 -0.41 -7.76 -1.60
C SER A 245 1.09 -7.81 -1.93
N ALA A 246 1.50 -8.72 -2.82
CA ALA A 246 2.88 -8.83 -3.24
C ALA A 246 3.32 -7.60 -4.05
N GLN A 247 2.47 -7.10 -4.93
CA GLN A 247 2.74 -5.88 -5.70
C GLN A 247 2.89 -4.65 -4.79
N GLN A 248 2.01 -4.51 -3.79
CA GLN A 248 2.09 -3.44 -2.80
C GLN A 248 3.41 -3.51 -2.00
N LEU A 249 3.78 -4.71 -1.54
CA LEU A 249 5.04 -4.92 -0.83
C LEU A 249 6.25 -4.56 -1.69
N LEU A 250 6.28 -4.99 -2.97
CA LEU A 250 7.37 -4.64 -3.89
C LEU A 250 7.47 -3.13 -4.09
N THR A 251 6.33 -2.45 -4.24
CA THR A 251 6.28 -0.99 -4.36
C THR A 251 6.80 -0.30 -3.09
N GLU A 252 6.39 -0.77 -1.91
CA GLU A 252 6.90 -0.28 -0.63
C GLU A 252 8.42 -0.45 -0.50
N LEU A 253 8.95 -1.63 -0.88
CA LEU A 253 10.39 -1.88 -0.84
C LEU A 253 11.16 -0.95 -1.80
N LYS A 254 10.62 -0.64 -2.98
CA LYS A 254 11.20 0.35 -3.91
C LYS A 254 11.25 1.74 -3.27
N LEU A 255 10.16 2.20 -2.67
CA LEU A 255 10.10 3.50 -1.98
C LEU A 255 11.09 3.56 -0.80
N ARG A 256 11.20 2.48 -0.02
CA ARG A 256 12.19 2.38 1.08
C ARG A 256 13.62 2.40 0.59
N ARG A 257 13.91 1.76 -0.55
CA ARG A 257 15.22 1.84 -1.20
C ARG A 257 15.56 3.28 -1.58
N ASP A 258 14.62 3.96 -2.22
CA ASP A 258 14.81 5.35 -2.66
C ASP A 258 14.94 6.31 -1.46
N ALA A 259 14.37 5.94 -0.31
CA ALA A 259 14.55 6.64 0.97
C ALA A 259 15.85 6.24 1.73
N GLY A 260 16.71 5.39 1.15
CA GLY A 260 17.97 4.96 1.78
C GLY A 260 17.83 3.94 2.91
N GLN A 261 16.65 3.34 3.11
CA GLN A 261 16.39 2.36 4.18
C GLN A 261 16.84 0.94 3.78
N HIS A 262 18.08 0.81 3.31
CA HIS A 262 18.59 -0.42 2.67
C HIS A 262 18.53 -1.68 3.54
N GLY A 263 18.75 -1.57 4.85
CA GLY A 263 18.64 -2.71 5.76
C GLY A 263 17.23 -3.31 5.77
N LEU A 264 16.20 -2.46 5.87
CA LEU A 264 14.79 -2.90 5.85
C LEU A 264 14.41 -3.50 4.49
N VAL A 265 14.93 -2.93 3.40
CA VAL A 265 14.69 -3.46 2.05
C VAL A 265 15.30 -4.85 1.90
N TRP A 266 16.55 -5.04 2.30
CA TRP A 266 17.22 -6.33 2.19
C TRP A 266 16.52 -7.41 2.99
N ASP A 267 16.15 -7.10 4.24
CA ASP A 267 15.41 -8.04 5.10
C ASP A 267 14.01 -8.34 4.54
N GLY A 268 13.34 -7.35 3.95
CA GLY A 268 12.06 -7.52 3.28
C GLY A 268 12.14 -8.40 2.02
N LEU A 269 13.17 -8.19 1.19
CA LEU A 269 13.41 -8.99 -0.03
C LEU A 269 13.71 -10.46 0.29
N LYS A 270 14.51 -10.74 1.34
CA LYS A 270 14.78 -12.12 1.79
C LYS A 270 13.53 -12.87 2.25
N LYS A 271 12.52 -12.14 2.72
CA LYS A 271 11.24 -12.68 3.20
C LYS A 271 10.10 -12.48 2.21
N PHE A 272 10.42 -12.09 0.97
CA PHE A 272 9.40 -11.80 -0.03
C PHE A 272 8.56 -13.05 -0.32
N PRO A 273 7.20 -12.95 -0.34
CA PRO A 273 6.36 -14.11 -0.59
C PRO A 273 6.52 -14.59 -2.03
N SER A 274 6.70 -15.90 -2.22
CA SER A 274 6.84 -16.54 -3.54
C SER A 274 5.63 -17.41 -3.93
N ASP A 275 4.81 -17.79 -2.95
CA ASP A 275 3.69 -18.70 -3.15
C ASP A 275 2.52 -18.02 -3.89
N GLU A 276 2.17 -18.55 -5.06
CA GLU A 276 1.09 -18.04 -5.93
C GLU A 276 1.23 -16.57 -6.32
N VAL A 277 2.46 -16.07 -6.44
CA VAL A 277 2.77 -14.70 -6.91
C VAL A 277 3.17 -14.73 -8.38
N GLY A 278 2.75 -13.75 -9.16
CA GLY A 278 3.03 -13.66 -10.60
C GLY A 278 4.51 -13.49 -10.91
N GLY A 279 4.96 -14.11 -12.02
CA GLY A 279 6.36 -14.14 -12.41
C GLY A 279 7.00 -12.75 -12.54
N GLU A 280 6.28 -11.75 -13.03
CA GLU A 280 6.78 -10.39 -13.19
C GLU A 280 7.11 -9.73 -11.83
N ILE A 281 6.25 -9.94 -10.82
CA ILE A 281 6.47 -9.41 -9.46
C ILE A 281 7.67 -10.11 -8.83
N LEU A 282 7.74 -11.45 -8.96
CA LEU A 282 8.86 -12.24 -8.45
C LEU A 282 10.18 -11.86 -9.12
N GLN A 283 10.17 -11.63 -10.44
CA GLN A 283 11.35 -11.19 -11.17
C GLN A 283 11.83 -9.83 -10.64
N GLY A 284 10.92 -8.85 -10.48
CA GLY A 284 11.28 -7.54 -9.93
C GLY A 284 11.86 -7.60 -8.50
N ALA A 285 11.35 -8.50 -7.66
CA ALA A 285 11.89 -8.72 -6.31
C ALA A 285 13.26 -9.42 -6.36
N SER A 286 13.41 -10.43 -7.24
CA SER A 286 14.66 -11.18 -7.45
C SER A 286 15.78 -10.29 -7.98
N ASP A 287 15.49 -9.47 -8.99
CA ASP A 287 16.48 -8.55 -9.58
C ASP A 287 16.99 -7.56 -8.52
N MET A 288 16.06 -7.02 -7.72
CA MET A 288 16.44 -6.13 -6.62
C MET A 288 17.27 -6.85 -5.55
N LEU A 289 16.91 -8.08 -5.17
CA LEU A 289 17.68 -8.88 -4.21
C LEU A 289 19.09 -9.16 -4.72
N GLN A 290 19.24 -9.55 -5.99
CA GLN A 290 20.51 -9.81 -6.63
C GLN A 290 21.41 -8.56 -6.67
N GLU A 291 20.83 -7.37 -6.89
CA GLU A 291 21.57 -6.11 -6.80
C GLU A 291 22.14 -5.91 -5.39
N TYR A 292 21.34 -6.14 -4.34
CA TYR A 292 21.79 -6.03 -2.95
C TYR A 292 22.90 -7.04 -2.61
N GLU A 293 22.73 -8.29 -3.02
CA GLU A 293 23.74 -9.34 -2.81
C GLU A 293 25.05 -9.01 -3.52
N THR A 294 24.96 -8.52 -4.75
CA THR A 294 26.14 -8.10 -5.53
C THR A 294 26.87 -6.96 -4.86
N LYS A 295 26.17 -5.93 -4.39
CA LYS A 295 26.79 -4.79 -3.69
C LYS A 295 27.37 -5.20 -2.34
N ALA A 296 26.68 -6.06 -1.59
CA ALA A 296 27.19 -6.60 -0.34
C ALA A 296 28.50 -7.40 -0.55
N ALA A 297 28.53 -8.28 -1.55
CA ALA A 297 29.74 -9.02 -1.92
C ALA A 297 30.90 -8.08 -2.33
N ARG A 298 30.60 -6.96 -3.03
CA ARG A 298 31.60 -5.94 -3.37
C ARG A 298 32.14 -5.24 -2.13
N CYS A 299 31.31 -4.96 -1.09
CA CYS A 299 31.79 -4.39 0.17
C CYS A 299 32.81 -5.31 0.84
N VAL A 300 32.46 -6.59 1.00
CA VAL A 300 33.39 -7.59 1.58
C VAL A 300 34.67 -7.69 0.76
N LYS A 301 34.55 -7.87 -0.55
CA LYS A 301 35.69 -7.95 -1.47
C LYS A 301 36.62 -6.72 -1.39
N THR A 302 36.05 -5.53 -1.19
CA THR A 302 36.82 -4.27 -1.06
C THR A 302 37.70 -4.33 0.19
N LEU A 303 37.13 -4.71 1.33
CA LEU A 303 37.85 -4.81 2.59
C LEU A 303 38.90 -5.89 2.54
N ASP A 304 38.59 -7.10 2.03
CA ASP A 304 39.54 -8.20 1.88
C ASP A 304 40.75 -7.80 1.00
N LYS A 305 40.51 -7.12 -0.12
CA LYS A 305 41.60 -6.64 -0.99
C LYS A 305 42.44 -5.55 -0.34
N PHE A 306 41.81 -4.65 0.40
CA PHE A 306 42.51 -3.61 1.14
C PHE A 306 43.40 -4.26 2.24
N ASP A 307 42.85 -5.20 3.02
CA ASP A 307 43.57 -5.95 4.07
C ASP A 307 44.76 -6.74 3.50
N ALA A 308 44.62 -7.32 2.30
CA ALA A 308 45.70 -8.06 1.63
C ALA A 308 46.87 -7.15 1.16
N LEU A 309 46.61 -5.85 1.01
CA LEU A 309 47.63 -4.87 0.61
C LEU A 309 48.36 -4.25 1.79
N LEU A 310 47.74 -4.14 2.97
CA LEU A 310 48.32 -3.52 4.17
C LEU A 310 49.69 -4.09 4.58
N PRO A 311 49.93 -5.43 4.63
CA PRO A 311 51.19 -5.99 5.01
C PRO A 311 52.34 -5.65 4.05
N LYS A 312 52.05 -5.26 2.80
CA LYS A 312 53.02 -4.91 1.79
C LYS A 312 53.58 -3.48 1.93
N ILE A 313 53.04 -2.68 2.86
CA ILE A 313 53.53 -1.37 3.23
C ILE A 313 54.65 -1.53 4.27
N SER A 314 55.86 -1.08 3.93
CA SER A 314 57.05 -1.18 4.78
C SER A 314 57.00 -0.22 5.97
N ASP A 315 56.49 1.00 5.76
CA ASP A 315 56.37 2.02 6.81
C ASP A 315 55.29 1.65 7.83
N ALA A 316 55.70 1.46 9.10
CA ALA A 316 54.79 1.10 10.17
C ALA A 316 53.78 2.19 10.53
N PHE A 317 54.19 3.46 10.43
CA PHE A 317 53.30 4.59 10.70
C PHE A 317 52.19 4.71 9.62
N GLN A 318 52.61 4.65 8.36
CA GLN A 318 51.64 4.67 7.24
C GLN A 318 50.66 3.48 7.32
N ARG A 319 51.18 2.30 7.64
CA ARG A 319 50.35 1.08 7.79
C ARG A 319 49.28 1.26 8.86
N GLU A 320 49.64 1.88 10.00
CA GLU A 320 48.69 2.11 11.09
C GLU A 320 47.64 3.16 10.71
N GLN A 321 48.01 4.23 9.98
CA GLN A 321 47.04 5.20 9.50
C GLN A 321 46.05 4.57 8.49
N LEU A 322 46.56 3.76 7.58
CA LEU A 322 45.75 3.04 6.61
C LEU A 322 44.80 2.02 7.29
N ARG A 323 45.22 1.41 8.39
CA ARG A 323 44.36 0.51 9.18
C ARG A 323 43.17 1.28 9.79
N LYS A 324 43.39 2.48 10.33
CA LYS A 324 42.32 3.34 10.85
C LYS A 324 41.31 3.72 9.74
N ILE A 325 41.83 4.12 8.58
CA ILE A 325 40.98 4.43 7.41
C ILE A 325 40.17 3.20 6.98
N ARG A 326 40.80 2.03 6.97
CA ARG A 326 40.12 0.76 6.67
C ARG A 326 38.98 0.47 7.66
N ASP A 327 39.16 0.75 8.95
CA ASP A 327 38.14 0.52 9.96
C ASP A 327 36.97 1.52 9.82
N GLU A 328 37.26 2.77 9.47
CA GLU A 328 36.25 3.77 9.08
C GLU A 328 35.49 3.32 7.84
N MET A 329 36.21 2.89 6.79
CA MET A 329 35.59 2.36 5.58
C MET A 329 34.69 1.16 5.91
N ALA A 330 35.12 0.26 6.79
CA ALA A 330 34.31 -0.89 7.18
C ALA A 330 33.01 -0.51 7.88
N ALA A 331 33.02 0.58 8.65
CA ALA A 331 31.83 1.08 9.35
C ALA A 331 30.82 1.76 8.41
N GLU A 332 31.28 2.37 7.31
CA GLU A 332 30.47 3.20 6.45
C GLU A 332 30.18 2.61 5.06
N LEU A 333 30.92 1.56 4.63
CA LEU A 333 30.64 0.87 3.37
C LEU A 333 29.25 0.28 3.38
N SER A 334 28.44 0.69 2.42
CA SER A 334 27.05 0.34 2.30
C SER A 334 26.62 0.28 0.83
N PHE A 335 25.36 -0.04 0.63
CA PHE A 335 24.72 -0.03 -0.69
C PHE A 335 24.96 1.29 -1.46
N ASN A 336 24.94 2.44 -0.78
CA ASN A 336 25.08 3.76 -1.39
C ASN A 336 26.56 4.18 -1.63
N THR A 337 27.48 3.63 -0.86
CA THR A 337 28.87 4.11 -0.86
C THR A 337 29.83 3.19 -1.61
N ILE A 338 29.44 1.93 -1.87
CA ILE A 338 30.32 0.93 -2.49
C ILE A 338 30.78 1.31 -3.90
N ASP A 339 29.99 2.06 -4.65
CA ASP A 339 30.34 2.46 -6.00
C ASP A 339 31.53 3.42 -6.05
N ARG A 340 31.84 4.12 -4.94
CA ARG A 340 33.04 4.93 -4.77
C ARG A 340 34.32 4.10 -4.84
N MET A 341 34.24 2.80 -4.58
CA MET A 341 35.37 1.86 -4.60
C MET A 341 35.61 1.22 -5.97
N ALA A 342 34.89 1.63 -7.01
CA ALA A 342 34.95 0.99 -8.33
C ALA A 342 36.38 1.01 -8.91
N ALA A 343 37.05 2.16 -8.89
CA ALA A 343 38.42 2.31 -9.41
C ALA A 343 39.42 1.43 -8.63
N PHE A 344 39.31 1.35 -7.31
CA PHE A 344 40.13 0.47 -6.49
C PHE A 344 39.87 -1.00 -6.85
N LEU A 345 38.63 -1.44 -6.90
CA LEU A 345 38.26 -2.83 -7.20
C LEU A 345 38.75 -3.29 -8.58
N GLN A 346 38.71 -2.40 -9.57
CA GLN A 346 39.19 -2.67 -10.93
C GLN A 346 40.72 -2.88 -10.97
N ASN A 347 41.48 -2.10 -10.19
CA ASN A 347 42.91 -2.07 -10.24
C ASN A 347 43.61 -2.84 -9.09
N ALA A 348 42.85 -3.36 -8.11
CA ALA A 348 43.44 -4.02 -6.94
C ALA A 348 44.32 -5.23 -7.30
N ASP A 349 43.95 -5.98 -8.34
CA ASP A 349 44.68 -7.17 -8.81
C ASP A 349 45.72 -6.89 -9.90
N ASP A 350 45.84 -5.64 -10.38
CA ASP A 350 46.81 -5.27 -11.44
C ASP A 350 48.23 -5.47 -10.92
N ALA A 351 48.99 -6.39 -11.53
CA ALA A 351 50.39 -6.68 -11.16
C ALA A 351 51.33 -5.50 -11.49
N GLN A 352 50.99 -4.64 -12.42
CA GLN A 352 51.85 -3.53 -12.83
C GLN A 352 51.72 -2.29 -11.94
N MET A 353 50.59 -2.18 -11.21
CA MET A 353 50.34 -1.01 -10.36
C MET A 353 51.01 -1.15 -8.99
N PRO A 354 51.80 -0.16 -8.53
CA PRO A 354 52.38 -0.18 -7.17
C PRO A 354 51.32 -0.23 -6.08
N VAL A 355 51.66 -0.90 -4.95
CA VAL A 355 50.78 -1.08 -3.81
C VAL A 355 50.26 0.26 -3.27
N GLN A 356 51.15 1.27 -3.19
CA GLN A 356 50.80 2.63 -2.74
C GLN A 356 49.74 3.26 -3.61
N GLN A 357 49.85 3.10 -4.95
CA GLN A 357 48.83 3.63 -5.87
C GLN A 357 47.48 2.95 -5.72
N LYS A 358 47.45 1.62 -5.51
CA LYS A 358 46.21 0.90 -5.25
C LYS A 358 45.51 1.40 -3.99
N LEU A 359 46.26 1.54 -2.90
CA LEU A 359 45.74 2.05 -1.63
C LEU A 359 45.31 3.53 -1.77
N ALA A 360 46.07 4.35 -2.57
CA ALA A 360 45.66 5.71 -2.85
C ALA A 360 44.32 5.79 -3.61
N LEU A 361 44.06 4.86 -4.56
CA LEU A 361 42.77 4.77 -5.24
C LEU A 361 41.63 4.44 -4.25
N ALA A 362 41.86 3.54 -3.28
CA ALA A 362 40.87 3.22 -2.27
C ALA A 362 40.60 4.43 -1.37
N VAL A 363 41.62 5.09 -0.87
CA VAL A 363 41.52 6.26 0.03
C VAL A 363 40.88 7.45 -0.71
N SER A 364 41.31 7.74 -1.94
CA SER A 364 40.74 8.83 -2.71
C SER A 364 39.27 8.56 -3.08
N GLY A 365 38.95 7.36 -3.52
CA GLY A 365 37.57 6.97 -3.78
C GLY A 365 36.68 7.08 -2.54
N TRP A 366 37.22 6.71 -1.37
CA TRP A 366 36.54 6.85 -0.10
C TRP A 366 36.25 8.31 0.27
N PHE A 367 37.26 9.19 0.24
CA PHE A 367 37.12 10.60 0.63
C PHE A 367 36.46 11.49 -0.41
N LEU A 368 36.75 11.30 -1.69
CA LEU A 368 36.34 12.21 -2.76
C LEU A 368 35.10 11.70 -3.52
N GLY A 369 34.79 10.43 -3.41
CA GLY A 369 33.76 9.78 -4.21
C GLY A 369 34.26 9.41 -5.62
N SER A 370 33.35 8.95 -6.50
CA SER A 370 33.65 8.72 -7.90
C SER A 370 33.60 10.03 -8.67
N ASP A 371 34.43 10.17 -9.74
CA ASP A 371 34.44 11.35 -10.61
C ASP A 371 33.04 11.68 -11.16
N SER A 372 32.25 10.66 -11.45
CA SER A 372 30.84 10.82 -11.87
C SER A 372 29.92 11.46 -10.80
N ALA A 373 30.28 11.40 -9.52
CA ALA A 373 29.52 12.06 -8.47
C ALA A 373 29.82 13.56 -8.38
N ILE A 374 31.04 13.99 -8.78
CA ILE A 374 31.44 15.39 -8.81
C ILE A 374 30.70 16.12 -9.94
N ASP A 375 30.54 15.47 -11.09
CA ASP A 375 29.83 16.05 -12.25
C ASP A 375 28.34 16.22 -12.00
N GLN A 376 27.77 15.52 -11.01
CA GLN A 376 26.36 15.60 -10.62
C GLN A 376 26.08 16.60 -9.48
N LEU A 377 27.11 17.18 -8.88
CA LEU A 377 26.90 18.20 -7.85
C LEU A 377 26.32 19.47 -8.48
N PRO A 378 25.31 20.11 -7.86
CA PRO A 378 24.85 21.42 -8.32
C PRO A 378 26.01 22.41 -8.35
N VAL A 379 26.08 23.21 -9.39
CA VAL A 379 27.16 24.21 -9.61
C VAL A 379 27.37 25.11 -8.37
N ALA A 380 26.33 25.33 -7.55
CA ALA A 380 26.41 26.08 -6.30
C ALA A 380 27.29 25.44 -5.21
N LEU A 381 27.47 24.10 -5.25
CA LEU A 381 28.33 23.37 -4.30
C LEU A 381 29.75 23.16 -4.82
N SER A 382 30.03 23.45 -6.09
CA SER A 382 31.37 23.36 -6.68
C SER A 382 32.24 24.61 -6.43
N ILE A 383 31.72 25.60 -5.67
CA ILE A 383 32.43 26.88 -5.37
C ILE A 383 33.00 26.89 -3.93
N TYR A 384 32.81 25.84 -3.17
CA TYR A 384 33.38 25.63 -1.85
C TYR A 384 34.30 24.39 -1.93
#